data_8e7acaff781cb0ef390a3dc6a6a8cad6
#
_entry.id   8e7acaff781cb0ef390a3dc6a6a8cad6
#
_cell.length_a   1.000
_cell.length_b   1.000
_cell.length_c   1.000
_cell.angle_alpha   90.00
_cell.angle_beta   90.00
_cell.angle_gamma   90.00
#
_symmetry.space_group_name_H-M   'P 1'
#
loop_
_entity.id
_entity.type
_entity.pdbx_description
1 polymer ?
#
loop_
_entity_poly.entity_id
_entity_poly.type
_entity_poly.pdbx_seq_one_letter_code
_entity_poly.pdbx_strand_id
1 'polypeptide(L)'
;MIKARNLTKNFDGFMALDGVSFEFDDGEIFGIIGHNGAGKTTLLKIISGLIAPTSGELFINDIDVVKNPVALKENLGYLPEESRLYETMTAENYLAFFGEIYGLSPKEIRIRSNQLFAALSLEPDGKKLGEFSKGMKRKTAIARSLIHEPSFLVYDEATSGLDPMSSRFIADYLRTLKKEGKTIVLSAHNLYQVEAICDKVMILKRGKMVAFGTMKELREQFGTLTYAIFFSIKDAGALIGHSRTYRQEEGLFVCDAESMAELNECTGLIGEAGGKVEKIDSRYPSLEEMLVKIGK
;
A
#
# COMPACT_ATOMS: atom_id res chain seq x y z
N MET A 1 -7.14 -17.55 2.80
CA MET A 1 -5.68 -17.65 2.59
C MET A 1 -5.37 -17.54 1.10
N ILE A 2 -4.41 -16.71 0.72
CA ILE A 2 -3.98 -16.49 -0.66
C ILE A 2 -2.57 -17.05 -0.80
N LYS A 3 -2.37 -17.93 -1.80
CA LYS A 3 -1.11 -18.64 -2.01
C LYS A 3 -0.72 -18.68 -3.48
N ALA A 4 0.46 -18.15 -3.78
CA ALA A 4 1.08 -18.17 -5.09
C ALA A 4 2.37 -18.99 -5.07
N ARG A 5 2.61 -19.78 -6.10
CA ARG A 5 3.84 -20.58 -6.26
C ARG A 5 4.40 -20.40 -7.65
N ASN A 6 5.64 -19.90 -7.72
CA ASN A 6 6.43 -19.75 -8.94
C ASN A 6 5.66 -19.05 -10.08
N LEU A 7 4.86 -18.01 -9.77
CA LEU A 7 4.11 -17.29 -10.78
C LEU A 7 5.07 -16.60 -11.75
N THR A 8 4.93 -16.95 -13.01
CA THR A 8 5.72 -16.40 -14.11
C THR A 8 4.79 -15.83 -15.17
N LYS A 9 5.12 -14.67 -15.71
CA LYS A 9 4.40 -14.09 -16.84
C LYS A 9 5.38 -13.54 -17.88
N ASN A 10 5.32 -14.13 -19.05
CA ASN A 10 6.06 -13.70 -20.23
C ASN A 10 5.07 -13.16 -21.27
N PHE A 11 5.33 -11.96 -21.79
CA PHE A 11 4.63 -11.37 -22.92
C PHE A 11 5.59 -11.30 -24.10
N ASP A 12 5.53 -12.27 -24.99
CA ASP A 12 6.30 -12.31 -26.25
C ASP A 12 7.80 -11.99 -26.09
N GLY A 13 8.43 -12.59 -25.07
CA GLY A 13 9.84 -12.39 -24.74
C GLY A 13 10.11 -11.39 -23.62
N PHE A 14 9.12 -10.56 -23.24
CA PHE A 14 9.24 -9.68 -22.07
C PHE A 14 8.77 -10.38 -20.80
N MET A 15 9.72 -10.64 -19.88
CA MET A 15 9.45 -11.27 -18.60
C MET A 15 8.90 -10.25 -17.61
N ALA A 16 7.56 -10.22 -17.45
CA ALA A 16 6.88 -9.30 -16.56
C ALA A 16 6.87 -9.79 -15.10
N LEU A 17 6.82 -11.13 -14.89
CA LEU A 17 6.99 -11.77 -13.59
C LEU A 17 7.87 -13.02 -13.75
N ASP A 18 8.78 -13.24 -12.81
CA ASP A 18 9.77 -14.32 -12.84
C ASP A 18 9.79 -15.05 -11.49
N GLY A 19 9.02 -16.15 -11.39
CA GLY A 19 9.01 -17.06 -10.27
C GLY A 19 8.51 -16.48 -8.95
N VAL A 20 7.53 -15.59 -8.96
CA VAL A 20 7.00 -14.92 -7.75
C VAL A 20 6.20 -15.91 -6.91
N SER A 21 6.58 -16.06 -5.63
CA SER A 21 5.91 -16.94 -4.66
C SER A 21 5.63 -16.18 -3.36
N PHE A 22 4.40 -16.27 -2.85
CA PHE A 22 4.00 -15.61 -1.60
C PHE A 22 2.79 -16.29 -0.98
N GLU A 23 2.57 -16.01 0.31
CA GLU A 23 1.41 -16.49 1.04
C GLU A 23 0.99 -15.44 2.08
N PHE A 24 -0.31 -15.13 2.17
CA PHE A 24 -0.86 -14.27 3.21
C PHE A 24 -2.28 -14.69 3.59
N ASP A 25 -2.73 -14.23 4.77
CA ASP A 25 -3.97 -14.69 5.37
C ASP A 25 -5.18 -13.84 4.95
N ASP A 26 -6.38 -14.38 5.17
CA ASP A 26 -7.62 -13.64 5.01
C ASP A 26 -7.72 -12.52 6.05
N GLY A 27 -8.42 -11.44 5.70
CA GLY A 27 -8.60 -10.29 6.57
C GLY A 27 -7.37 -9.40 6.72
N GLU A 28 -6.31 -9.62 5.91
CA GLU A 28 -5.12 -8.78 5.87
C GLU A 28 -5.18 -7.77 4.70
N ILE A 29 -4.46 -6.66 4.86
CA ILE A 29 -4.13 -5.75 3.76
C ILE A 29 -2.71 -6.05 3.29
N PHE A 30 -2.58 -6.49 2.05
CA PHE A 30 -1.33 -6.83 1.40
C PHE A 30 -0.94 -5.76 0.38
N GLY A 31 0.20 -5.11 0.59
CA GLY A 31 0.75 -4.08 -0.28
C GLY A 31 1.78 -4.62 -1.27
N ILE A 32 1.64 -4.29 -2.55
CA ILE A 32 2.62 -4.59 -3.58
C ILE A 32 3.28 -3.28 -4.01
N ILE A 33 4.58 -3.14 -3.77
CA ILE A 33 5.35 -1.94 -4.09
C ILE A 33 6.50 -2.25 -5.05
N GLY A 34 6.99 -1.23 -5.72
CA GLY A 34 8.09 -1.31 -6.68
C GLY A 34 8.04 -0.18 -7.69
N HIS A 35 9.12 0.04 -8.40
CA HIS A 35 9.17 1.06 -9.46
C HIS A 35 8.20 0.77 -10.61
N ASN A 36 7.98 1.75 -11.50
CA ASN A 36 7.21 1.54 -12.72
C ASN A 36 7.86 0.44 -13.56
N GLY A 37 7.03 -0.46 -14.11
CA GLY A 37 7.50 -1.63 -14.84
C GLY A 37 8.02 -2.79 -13.95
N ALA A 38 7.91 -2.72 -12.63
CA ALA A 38 8.34 -3.79 -11.74
C ALA A 38 7.46 -5.06 -11.83
N GLY A 39 6.27 -4.99 -12.44
CA GLY A 39 5.34 -6.12 -12.58
C GLY A 39 4.10 -6.02 -11.67
N LYS A 40 3.91 -4.94 -10.90
CA LYS A 40 2.79 -4.78 -9.94
C LYS A 40 1.41 -5.01 -10.58
N THR A 41 1.07 -4.22 -11.61
CA THR A 41 -0.22 -4.33 -12.32
C THR A 41 -0.40 -5.72 -12.96
N THR A 42 0.68 -6.33 -13.47
CA THR A 42 0.65 -7.69 -14.02
C THR A 42 0.28 -8.70 -12.93
N LEU A 43 0.91 -8.61 -11.76
CA LEU A 43 0.61 -9.47 -10.62
C LEU A 43 -0.82 -9.29 -10.14
N LEU A 44 -1.29 -8.03 -9.98
CA LEU A 44 -2.68 -7.75 -9.61
C LEU A 44 -3.70 -8.31 -10.61
N LYS A 45 -3.42 -8.20 -11.92
CA LYS A 45 -4.29 -8.78 -12.96
C LYS A 45 -4.32 -10.31 -12.88
N ILE A 46 -3.21 -10.97 -12.56
CA ILE A 46 -3.18 -12.43 -12.35
C ILE A 46 -3.98 -12.80 -11.09
N ILE A 47 -3.75 -12.09 -9.97
CA ILE A 47 -4.48 -12.29 -8.71
C ILE A 47 -5.99 -12.10 -8.91
N SER A 48 -6.40 -11.18 -9.78
CA SER A 48 -7.81 -10.93 -10.11
C SER A 48 -8.40 -11.91 -11.14
N GLY A 49 -7.62 -12.87 -11.64
CA GLY A 49 -8.06 -13.77 -12.70
C GLY A 49 -8.38 -13.07 -14.03
N LEU A 50 -7.83 -11.87 -14.25
CA LEU A 50 -8.02 -11.09 -15.49
C LEU A 50 -7.09 -11.53 -16.60
N ILE A 51 -5.89 -12.02 -16.24
CA ILE A 51 -4.94 -12.63 -17.16
C ILE A 51 -4.39 -13.91 -16.55
N ALA A 52 -4.15 -14.91 -17.38
CA ALA A 52 -3.50 -16.14 -16.93
C ALA A 52 -1.97 -15.92 -16.80
N PRO A 53 -1.30 -16.52 -15.80
CA PRO A 53 0.15 -16.60 -15.79
C PRO A 53 0.65 -17.49 -16.94
N THR A 54 1.93 -17.40 -17.29
CA THR A 54 2.57 -18.32 -18.25
C THR A 54 2.84 -19.67 -17.58
N SER A 55 3.22 -19.64 -16.29
CA SER A 55 3.39 -20.82 -15.44
C SER A 55 3.23 -20.46 -13.97
N GLY A 56 3.14 -21.49 -13.12
CA GLY A 56 2.94 -21.35 -11.69
C GLY A 56 1.49 -21.57 -11.27
N GLU A 57 1.24 -21.49 -9.98
CA GLU A 57 -0.05 -21.77 -9.36
C GLU A 57 -0.51 -20.58 -8.52
N LEU A 58 -1.81 -20.33 -8.50
CA LEU A 58 -2.43 -19.33 -7.64
C LEU A 58 -3.73 -19.87 -7.04
N PHE A 59 -3.77 -19.94 -5.74
CA PHE A 59 -4.95 -20.31 -4.97
C PHE A 59 -5.42 -19.12 -4.12
N ILE A 60 -6.71 -18.83 -4.15
CA ILE A 60 -7.37 -17.87 -3.28
C ILE A 60 -8.49 -18.63 -2.57
N ASN A 61 -8.33 -18.80 -1.27
CA ASN A 61 -9.06 -19.81 -0.51
C ASN A 61 -8.91 -21.17 -1.21
N ASP A 62 -9.96 -21.88 -1.48
CA ASP A 62 -9.91 -23.19 -2.17
C ASP A 62 -10.03 -23.06 -3.70
N ILE A 63 -10.03 -21.84 -4.24
CA ILE A 63 -10.19 -21.59 -5.68
C ILE A 63 -8.81 -21.61 -6.36
N ASP A 64 -8.60 -22.56 -7.28
CA ASP A 64 -7.49 -22.49 -8.24
C ASP A 64 -7.83 -21.41 -9.30
N VAL A 65 -7.24 -20.22 -9.13
CA VAL A 65 -7.55 -19.05 -9.98
C VAL A 65 -7.13 -19.26 -11.42
N VAL A 66 -6.09 -20.07 -11.65
CA VAL A 66 -5.60 -20.35 -13.02
C VAL A 66 -6.60 -21.23 -13.79
N LYS A 67 -7.20 -22.22 -13.12
CA LYS A 67 -8.16 -23.14 -13.75
C LYS A 67 -9.59 -22.61 -13.72
N ASN A 68 -9.97 -21.89 -12.67
CA ASN A 68 -11.33 -21.39 -12.49
C ASN A 68 -11.39 -19.89 -12.13
N PRO A 69 -10.96 -18.98 -13.03
CA PRO A 69 -10.96 -17.54 -12.73
C PRO A 69 -12.37 -16.94 -12.57
N VAL A 70 -13.39 -17.61 -13.10
CA VAL A 70 -14.79 -17.14 -13.01
C VAL A 70 -15.30 -17.25 -11.58
N ALA A 71 -15.05 -18.35 -10.89
CA ALA A 71 -15.46 -18.55 -9.50
C ALA A 71 -14.89 -17.47 -8.56
N LEU A 72 -13.69 -16.96 -8.85
CA LEU A 72 -13.13 -15.86 -8.09
C LEU A 72 -13.92 -14.55 -8.28
N LYS A 73 -14.39 -14.27 -9.50
CA LYS A 73 -15.01 -12.97 -9.87
C LYS A 73 -16.32 -12.71 -9.14
N GLU A 74 -17.02 -13.75 -8.71
CA GLU A 74 -18.26 -13.63 -7.93
C GLU A 74 -18.03 -12.97 -6.56
N ASN A 75 -16.83 -13.14 -6.02
CA ASN A 75 -16.45 -12.61 -4.71
C ASN A 75 -15.26 -11.63 -4.76
N LEU A 76 -14.99 -11.05 -5.91
CA LEU A 76 -13.88 -10.14 -6.16
C LEU A 76 -14.35 -8.71 -6.43
N GLY A 77 -13.91 -7.76 -5.64
CA GLY A 77 -13.98 -6.34 -5.95
C GLY A 77 -12.68 -5.86 -6.60
N TYR A 78 -12.73 -5.48 -7.89
CA TYR A 78 -11.57 -5.01 -8.62
C TYR A 78 -11.63 -3.51 -8.93
N LEU A 79 -10.55 -2.79 -8.59
CA LEU A 79 -10.36 -1.38 -8.89
C LEU A 79 -9.08 -1.21 -9.72
N PRO A 80 -9.17 -0.90 -11.03
CA PRO A 80 -8.01 -0.59 -11.86
C PRO A 80 -7.43 0.79 -11.51
N GLU A 81 -6.19 1.03 -11.89
CA GLU A 81 -5.52 2.33 -11.76
C GLU A 81 -6.34 3.44 -12.42
N GLU A 82 -6.72 3.27 -13.69
CA GLU A 82 -7.64 4.14 -14.40
C GLU A 82 -9.06 3.59 -14.34
N SER A 83 -9.92 4.22 -13.55
CA SER A 83 -11.34 3.88 -13.51
C SER A 83 -12.10 4.70 -14.54
N ARG A 84 -12.24 4.17 -15.76
CA ARG A 84 -13.08 4.78 -16.79
C ARG A 84 -14.55 4.54 -16.44
N LEU A 85 -15.22 5.57 -15.93
CA LEU A 85 -16.64 5.53 -15.62
C LEU A 85 -17.47 5.86 -16.88
N TYR A 86 -18.73 5.46 -16.89
CA TYR A 86 -19.67 5.86 -17.94
C TYR A 86 -20.16 7.28 -17.66
N GLU A 87 -19.47 8.27 -18.21
CA GLU A 87 -19.59 9.69 -17.87
C GLU A 87 -20.98 10.28 -18.09
N THR A 88 -21.80 9.65 -18.93
CA THR A 88 -23.20 10.05 -19.18
C THR A 88 -24.20 9.54 -18.16
N MET A 89 -23.81 8.59 -17.31
CA MET A 89 -24.64 8.04 -16.22
C MET A 89 -24.54 8.88 -14.95
N THR A 90 -25.57 8.81 -14.10
CA THR A 90 -25.45 9.22 -12.70
C THR A 90 -24.79 8.12 -11.88
N ALA A 91 -24.33 8.42 -10.66
CA ALA A 91 -23.72 7.43 -9.80
C ALA A 91 -24.69 6.31 -9.41
N GLU A 92 -25.96 6.65 -9.19
CA GLU A 92 -27.02 5.70 -8.86
C GLU A 92 -27.26 4.73 -10.02
N ASN A 93 -27.41 5.24 -11.25
CA ASN A 93 -27.60 4.39 -12.44
C ASN A 93 -26.38 3.52 -12.72
N TYR A 94 -25.19 4.06 -12.48
CA TYR A 94 -23.92 3.31 -12.63
C TYR A 94 -23.82 2.15 -11.66
N LEU A 95 -24.14 2.36 -10.37
CA LEU A 95 -24.18 1.29 -9.38
C LEU A 95 -25.31 0.30 -9.64
N ALA A 96 -26.48 0.78 -10.11
CA ALA A 96 -27.59 -0.09 -10.49
C ALA A 96 -27.20 -1.04 -11.62
N PHE A 97 -26.58 -0.53 -12.66
CA PHE A 97 -26.09 -1.34 -13.78
C PHE A 97 -25.16 -2.49 -13.33
N PHE A 98 -24.19 -2.19 -12.46
CA PHE A 98 -23.29 -3.24 -11.95
C PHE A 98 -23.98 -4.16 -10.94
N GLY A 99 -24.87 -3.64 -10.10
CA GLY A 99 -25.68 -4.47 -9.19
C GLY A 99 -26.52 -5.50 -9.94
N GLU A 100 -27.16 -5.10 -11.04
CA GLU A 100 -27.92 -6.01 -11.91
C GLU A 100 -27.05 -7.10 -12.56
N ILE A 101 -25.82 -6.77 -12.98
CA ILE A 101 -24.84 -7.76 -13.50
C ILE A 101 -24.54 -8.83 -12.44
N TYR A 102 -24.45 -8.44 -11.16
CA TYR A 102 -24.26 -9.38 -10.04
C TYR A 102 -25.57 -10.03 -9.54
N GLY A 103 -26.70 -9.82 -10.25
CA GLY A 103 -27.98 -10.45 -9.91
C GLY A 103 -28.70 -9.87 -8.70
N LEU A 104 -28.34 -8.65 -8.26
CA LEU A 104 -29.00 -8.00 -7.13
C LEU A 104 -30.37 -7.47 -7.54
N SER A 105 -31.34 -7.57 -6.64
CA SER A 105 -32.66 -6.97 -6.83
C SER A 105 -32.59 -5.43 -6.76
N PRO A 106 -33.55 -4.71 -7.39
CA PRO A 106 -33.59 -3.24 -7.33
C PRO A 106 -33.65 -2.69 -5.89
N LYS A 107 -34.27 -3.44 -4.97
CA LYS A 107 -34.31 -3.07 -3.55
C LYS A 107 -32.94 -3.17 -2.89
N GLU A 108 -32.23 -4.25 -3.11
CA GLU A 108 -30.86 -4.45 -2.59
C GLU A 108 -29.90 -3.41 -3.16
N ILE A 109 -29.94 -3.18 -4.47
CA ILE A 109 -29.12 -2.16 -5.13
C ILE A 109 -29.31 -0.81 -4.49
N ARG A 110 -30.57 -0.38 -4.28
CA ARG A 110 -30.87 0.93 -3.66
C ARG A 110 -30.32 1.01 -2.23
N ILE A 111 -30.52 -0.02 -1.43
CA ILE A 111 -30.05 -0.06 -0.05
C ILE A 111 -28.52 0.03 0.00
N ARG A 112 -27.83 -0.83 -0.78
CA ARG A 112 -26.36 -0.89 -0.83
C ARG A 112 -25.74 0.38 -1.39
N SER A 113 -26.33 0.94 -2.47
CA SER A 113 -25.85 2.20 -3.04
C SER A 113 -25.89 3.34 -2.01
N ASN A 114 -27.00 3.48 -1.26
CA ASN A 114 -27.12 4.50 -0.22
C ASN A 114 -26.10 4.29 0.92
N GLN A 115 -25.88 3.04 1.34
CA GLN A 115 -24.87 2.70 2.33
C GLN A 115 -23.46 3.06 1.86
N LEU A 116 -23.13 2.72 0.61
CA LEU A 116 -21.82 3.02 0.02
C LEU A 116 -21.60 4.52 -0.20
N PHE A 117 -22.63 5.26 -0.62
CA PHE A 117 -22.54 6.71 -0.74
C PHE A 117 -22.29 7.36 0.62
N ALA A 118 -23.01 6.93 1.65
CA ALA A 118 -22.80 7.42 3.02
C ALA A 118 -21.39 7.07 3.53
N ALA A 119 -20.96 5.80 3.40
CA ALA A 119 -19.65 5.34 3.87
C ALA A 119 -18.47 6.03 3.15
N LEU A 120 -18.66 6.38 1.88
CA LEU A 120 -17.64 7.07 1.07
C LEU A 120 -17.77 8.60 1.13
N SER A 121 -18.70 9.15 1.91
CA SER A 121 -19.02 10.58 1.93
C SER A 121 -19.14 11.12 0.50
N LEU A 122 -19.97 10.48 -0.30
CA LEU A 122 -20.25 10.81 -1.68
C LEU A 122 -21.71 11.28 -1.81
N GLU A 123 -21.87 12.51 -2.24
CA GLU A 123 -23.19 13.12 -2.50
C GLU A 123 -23.37 13.30 -4.01
N PRO A 124 -24.07 12.37 -4.67
CA PRO A 124 -24.18 12.37 -6.14
C PRO A 124 -25.03 13.51 -6.69
N ASP A 125 -26.04 13.97 -5.94
CA ASP A 125 -26.97 15.07 -6.29
C ASP A 125 -27.60 14.93 -7.69
N GLY A 126 -27.74 13.69 -8.20
CA GLY A 126 -28.26 13.43 -9.54
C GLY A 126 -27.36 13.90 -10.69
N LYS A 127 -26.14 14.37 -10.40
CA LYS A 127 -25.16 14.79 -11.41
C LYS A 127 -24.63 13.60 -12.20
N LYS A 128 -24.24 13.87 -13.44
CA LYS A 128 -23.54 12.87 -14.27
C LYS A 128 -22.11 12.66 -13.80
N LEU A 129 -21.60 11.46 -13.96
CA LEU A 129 -20.23 11.09 -13.56
C LEU A 129 -19.16 11.92 -14.29
N GLY A 130 -19.47 12.43 -15.49
CA GLY A 130 -18.59 13.36 -16.23
C GLY A 130 -18.31 14.65 -15.46
N GLU A 131 -19.25 15.10 -14.63
CA GLU A 131 -19.19 16.34 -13.84
C GLU A 131 -18.49 16.15 -12.48
N PHE A 132 -18.17 14.90 -12.11
CA PHE A 132 -17.55 14.58 -10.85
C PHE A 132 -16.08 14.97 -10.82
N SER A 133 -15.62 15.44 -9.65
CA SER A 133 -14.18 15.58 -9.38
C SER A 133 -13.47 14.23 -9.47
N LYS A 134 -12.14 14.25 -9.63
CA LYS A 134 -11.33 13.02 -9.67
C LYS A 134 -11.54 12.17 -8.39
N GLY A 135 -11.62 12.81 -7.24
CA GLY A 135 -11.91 12.14 -5.96
C GLY A 135 -13.30 11.51 -5.94
N MET A 136 -14.34 12.20 -6.40
CA MET A 136 -15.69 11.65 -6.48
C MET A 136 -15.76 10.49 -7.49
N LYS A 137 -15.10 10.59 -8.64
CA LYS A 137 -14.98 9.49 -9.61
C LYS A 137 -14.31 8.26 -8.98
N ARG A 138 -13.25 8.46 -8.20
CA ARG A 138 -12.55 7.36 -7.50
C ARG A 138 -13.42 6.71 -6.44
N LYS A 139 -14.13 7.49 -5.62
CA LYS A 139 -15.11 6.99 -4.64
C LYS A 139 -16.21 6.18 -5.31
N THR A 140 -16.75 6.65 -6.44
CA THR A 140 -17.75 5.91 -7.22
C THR A 140 -17.20 4.59 -7.77
N ALA A 141 -15.96 4.56 -8.24
CA ALA A 141 -15.32 3.33 -8.69
C ALA A 141 -15.09 2.32 -7.54
N ILE A 142 -14.77 2.79 -6.34
CA ILE A 142 -14.70 1.97 -5.13
C ILE A 142 -16.10 1.46 -4.77
N ALA A 143 -17.13 2.31 -4.78
CA ALA A 143 -18.51 1.88 -4.54
C ALA A 143 -18.94 0.77 -5.50
N ARG A 144 -18.63 0.92 -6.80
CA ARG A 144 -18.87 -0.12 -7.80
C ARG A 144 -18.22 -1.46 -7.43
N SER A 145 -16.96 -1.43 -6.99
CA SER A 145 -16.23 -2.66 -6.62
C SER A 145 -16.80 -3.36 -5.38
N LEU A 146 -17.65 -2.67 -4.62
CA LEU A 146 -18.22 -3.15 -3.35
C LEU A 146 -19.72 -3.47 -3.45
N ILE A 147 -20.41 -3.15 -4.57
CA ILE A 147 -21.88 -3.23 -4.66
C ILE A 147 -22.41 -4.66 -4.41
N HIS A 148 -21.65 -5.68 -4.76
CA HIS A 148 -21.97 -7.10 -4.58
C HIS A 148 -21.39 -7.71 -3.29
N GLU A 149 -20.86 -6.87 -2.37
CA GLU A 149 -20.29 -7.26 -1.05
C GLU A 149 -19.15 -8.29 -1.11
N PRO A 150 -18.19 -8.15 -2.00
CA PRO A 150 -17.09 -9.10 -2.09
C PRO A 150 -16.29 -9.16 -0.79
N SER A 151 -15.74 -10.33 -0.44
CA SER A 151 -14.81 -10.48 0.67
C SER A 151 -13.35 -10.25 0.27
N PHE A 152 -13.05 -10.30 -1.03
CA PHE A 152 -11.71 -10.13 -1.58
C PHE A 152 -11.64 -8.90 -2.50
N LEU A 153 -10.68 -8.01 -2.23
CA LEU A 153 -10.52 -6.76 -2.97
C LEU A 153 -9.12 -6.68 -3.59
N VAL A 154 -9.04 -6.29 -4.86
CA VAL A 154 -7.77 -6.06 -5.55
C VAL A 154 -7.79 -4.66 -6.16
N TYR A 155 -6.95 -3.78 -5.65
CA TYR A 155 -6.93 -2.36 -5.98
C TYR A 155 -5.58 -1.93 -6.56
N ASP A 156 -5.61 -1.48 -7.80
CA ASP A 156 -4.42 -0.92 -8.44
C ASP A 156 -4.40 0.59 -8.21
N GLU A 157 -3.42 1.04 -7.42
CA GLU A 157 -3.18 2.44 -7.08
C GLU A 157 -4.42 3.23 -6.63
N ALA A 158 -5.12 2.72 -5.61
CA ALA A 158 -6.39 3.25 -5.13
C ALA A 158 -6.41 4.78 -4.88
N THR A 159 -5.26 5.38 -4.57
CA THR A 159 -5.13 6.80 -4.20
C THR A 159 -4.36 7.63 -5.22
N SER A 160 -3.98 7.05 -6.38
CA SER A 160 -3.17 7.73 -7.40
C SER A 160 -3.83 9.02 -7.91
N GLY A 161 -3.06 10.10 -7.90
CA GLY A 161 -3.44 11.40 -8.43
C GLY A 161 -4.61 12.08 -7.72
N LEU A 162 -4.91 11.68 -6.49
CA LEU A 162 -5.84 12.36 -5.61
C LEU A 162 -5.10 13.39 -4.74
N ASP A 163 -5.86 14.37 -4.26
CA ASP A 163 -5.38 15.28 -3.23
C ASP A 163 -5.09 14.54 -1.91
N PRO A 164 -4.27 15.11 -1.00
CA PRO A 164 -3.89 14.44 0.25
C PRO A 164 -5.07 14.05 1.15
N MET A 165 -6.13 14.88 1.20
CA MET A 165 -7.30 14.62 2.04
C MET A 165 -8.12 13.45 1.50
N SER A 166 -8.38 13.43 0.18
CA SER A 166 -9.05 12.32 -0.49
C SER A 166 -8.25 11.02 -0.38
N SER A 167 -6.92 11.09 -0.54
CA SER A 167 -6.04 9.94 -0.40
C SER A 167 -6.08 9.35 1.02
N ARG A 168 -6.02 10.20 2.03
CA ARG A 168 -6.13 9.79 3.44
C ARG A 168 -7.48 9.16 3.74
N PHE A 169 -8.57 9.78 3.27
CA PHE A 169 -9.92 9.25 3.44
C PHE A 169 -10.05 7.84 2.88
N ILE A 170 -9.55 7.59 1.66
CA ILE A 170 -9.60 6.25 1.05
C ILE A 170 -8.75 5.27 1.85
N ALA A 171 -7.55 5.65 2.30
CA ALA A 171 -6.71 4.79 3.13
C ALA A 171 -7.41 4.39 4.45
N ASP A 172 -8.07 5.34 5.11
CA ASP A 172 -8.84 5.08 6.33
C ASP A 172 -10.06 4.19 6.05
N TYR A 173 -10.72 4.37 4.90
CA TYR A 173 -11.82 3.51 4.47
C TYR A 173 -11.37 2.07 4.21
N LEU A 174 -10.18 1.85 3.60
CA LEU A 174 -9.61 0.51 3.42
C LEU A 174 -9.35 -0.18 4.78
N ARG A 175 -8.90 0.57 5.79
CA ARG A 175 -8.77 0.03 7.16
C ARG A 175 -10.13 -0.39 7.75
N THR A 176 -11.19 0.36 7.45
CA THR A 176 -12.55 0.01 7.88
C THR A 176 -12.99 -1.29 7.21
N LEU A 177 -12.82 -1.44 5.91
CA LEU A 177 -13.14 -2.66 5.18
C LEU A 177 -12.36 -3.87 5.70
N LYS A 178 -11.08 -3.70 6.07
CA LYS A 178 -10.30 -4.74 6.75
C LYS A 178 -10.94 -5.14 8.09
N LYS A 179 -11.34 -4.17 8.92
CA LYS A 179 -12.01 -4.46 10.20
C LYS A 179 -13.32 -5.21 10.01
N GLU A 180 -13.99 -5.06 8.88
CA GLU A 180 -15.17 -5.82 8.46
C GLU A 180 -14.82 -7.23 7.93
N GLY A 181 -13.54 -7.63 7.99
CA GLY A 181 -13.07 -8.96 7.60
C GLY A 181 -12.73 -9.11 6.12
N LYS A 182 -12.68 -8.02 5.35
CA LYS A 182 -12.29 -8.10 3.94
C LYS A 182 -10.79 -8.26 3.79
N THR A 183 -10.39 -9.11 2.84
CA THR A 183 -8.99 -9.28 2.42
C THR A 183 -8.70 -8.31 1.28
N ILE A 184 -7.62 -7.54 1.38
CA ILE A 184 -7.32 -6.47 0.41
C ILE A 184 -5.91 -6.64 -0.13
N VAL A 185 -5.77 -6.72 -1.44
CA VAL A 185 -4.48 -6.61 -2.14
C VAL A 185 -4.44 -5.27 -2.85
N LEU A 186 -3.39 -4.50 -2.64
CA LEU A 186 -3.25 -3.22 -3.32
C LEU A 186 -1.83 -2.97 -3.84
N SER A 187 -1.73 -2.28 -4.96
CA SER A 187 -0.50 -1.61 -5.34
C SER A 187 -0.54 -0.16 -4.89
N ALA A 188 0.60 0.40 -4.55
CA ALA A 188 0.71 1.81 -4.21
C ALA A 188 2.09 2.38 -4.56
N HIS A 189 2.09 3.67 -4.90
CA HIS A 189 3.30 4.48 -5.02
C HIS A 189 3.59 5.27 -3.74
N ASN A 190 2.57 5.59 -2.96
CA ASN A 190 2.74 6.31 -1.70
C ASN A 190 3.14 5.32 -0.59
N LEU A 191 4.45 5.23 -0.38
CA LEU A 191 5.04 4.29 0.58
C LEU A 191 4.62 4.58 2.02
N TYR A 192 4.41 5.86 2.37
CA TYR A 192 3.92 6.24 3.69
C TYR A 192 2.52 5.65 3.98
N GLN A 193 1.64 5.64 2.97
CA GLN A 193 0.32 5.02 3.11
C GLN A 193 0.43 3.50 3.25
N VAL A 194 1.33 2.87 2.48
CA VAL A 194 1.57 1.41 2.59
C VAL A 194 2.03 1.05 3.99
N GLU A 195 3.03 1.76 4.53
CA GLU A 195 3.49 1.56 5.91
C GLU A 195 2.36 1.71 6.94
N ALA A 196 1.45 2.63 6.68
CA ALA A 196 0.38 2.95 7.61
C ALA A 196 -0.76 1.91 7.60
N ILE A 197 -1.08 1.28 6.45
CA ILE A 197 -2.29 0.45 6.34
C ILE A 197 -2.04 -1.03 6.07
N CYS A 198 -0.89 -1.41 5.49
CA CYS A 198 -0.62 -2.79 5.10
C CYS A 198 -0.08 -3.62 6.28
N ASP A 199 -0.55 -4.85 6.38
CA ASP A 199 -0.04 -5.84 7.33
C ASP A 199 1.24 -6.48 6.82
N LYS A 200 1.24 -6.85 5.53
CA LYS A 200 2.39 -7.40 4.82
C LYS A 200 2.64 -6.62 3.55
N VAL A 201 3.90 -6.55 3.15
CA VAL A 201 4.34 -5.83 1.97
C VAL A 201 5.25 -6.72 1.13
N MET A 202 5.03 -6.70 -0.18
CA MET A 202 5.92 -7.30 -1.17
C MET A 202 6.65 -6.19 -1.93
N ILE A 203 7.96 -6.33 -2.07
CA ILE A 203 8.77 -5.47 -2.92
C ILE A 203 9.09 -6.21 -4.22
N LEU A 204 8.61 -5.67 -5.34
CA LEU A 204 8.91 -6.17 -6.68
C LEU A 204 9.97 -5.31 -7.37
N LYS A 205 10.93 -5.97 -8.02
CA LYS A 205 11.94 -5.34 -8.87
C LYS A 205 12.14 -6.18 -10.13
N ARG A 206 11.85 -5.60 -11.31
CA ARG A 206 12.01 -6.26 -12.63
C ARG A 206 11.36 -7.65 -12.69
N GLY A 207 10.13 -7.77 -12.22
CA GLY A 207 9.35 -9.00 -12.21
C GLY A 207 9.71 -10.00 -11.11
N LYS A 208 10.70 -9.74 -10.28
CA LYS A 208 11.12 -10.61 -9.18
C LYS A 208 10.68 -10.05 -7.83
N MET A 209 10.31 -10.94 -6.93
CA MET A 209 10.11 -10.59 -5.53
C MET A 209 11.48 -10.48 -4.84
N VAL A 210 11.80 -9.29 -4.33
CA VAL A 210 13.07 -9.04 -3.62
C VAL A 210 12.91 -9.01 -2.11
N ALA A 211 11.71 -8.74 -1.63
CA ALA A 211 11.37 -8.81 -0.21
C ALA A 211 9.87 -9.07 -0.03
N PHE A 212 9.52 -9.72 1.07
CA PHE A 212 8.14 -10.00 1.46
C PHE A 212 8.08 -10.21 2.99
N GLY A 213 7.10 -9.59 3.63
CA GLY A 213 6.87 -9.73 5.07
C GLY A 213 6.12 -8.57 5.67
N THR A 214 5.95 -8.58 6.98
CA THR A 214 5.46 -7.47 7.78
C THR A 214 6.45 -6.30 7.75
N MET A 215 6.00 -5.10 8.08
CA MET A 215 6.91 -3.95 8.20
C MET A 215 8.03 -4.18 9.21
N LYS A 216 7.76 -4.95 10.27
CA LYS A 216 8.77 -5.31 11.28
C LYS A 216 9.85 -6.19 10.65
N GLU A 217 9.47 -7.28 9.98
CA GLU A 217 10.41 -8.21 9.31
C GLU A 217 11.25 -7.51 8.24
N LEU A 218 10.62 -6.63 7.42
CA LEU A 218 11.35 -5.86 6.42
C LEU A 218 12.36 -4.90 7.04
N ARG A 219 12.02 -4.26 8.16
CA ARG A 219 12.93 -3.39 8.90
C ARG A 219 14.09 -4.17 9.52
N GLU A 220 13.84 -5.35 10.03
CA GLU A 220 14.89 -6.24 10.57
C GLU A 220 15.82 -6.75 9.47
N GLN A 221 15.29 -7.02 8.27
CA GLN A 221 16.07 -7.56 7.15
C GLN A 221 16.89 -6.49 6.41
N PHE A 222 16.32 -5.30 6.20
CA PHE A 222 16.91 -4.26 5.33
C PHE A 222 17.28 -2.98 6.08
N GLY A 223 16.90 -2.88 7.34
CA GLY A 223 17.06 -1.71 8.17
C GLY A 223 18.13 -1.85 9.22
N THR A 224 18.96 -0.82 9.36
CA THR A 224 19.77 -0.62 10.54
C THR A 224 19.02 0.36 11.43
N LEU A 225 18.80 0.01 12.71
CA LEU A 225 18.26 0.96 13.68
C LEU A 225 19.26 2.08 13.87
N THR A 226 18.86 3.29 13.58
CA THR A 226 19.67 4.50 13.80
C THR A 226 19.12 5.30 14.97
N TYR A 227 19.97 6.07 15.60
CA TYR A 227 19.62 6.91 16.73
C TYR A 227 19.96 8.36 16.40
N ALA A 228 19.02 9.27 16.64
CA ALA A 228 19.26 10.70 16.62
C ALA A 228 19.35 11.20 18.06
N ILE A 229 20.50 11.72 18.44
CA ILE A 229 20.80 12.22 19.78
C ILE A 229 20.68 13.74 19.76
N PHE A 230 19.66 14.26 20.42
CA PHE A 230 19.43 15.71 20.55
C PHE A 230 20.07 16.18 21.85
N PHE A 231 20.93 17.19 21.79
CA PHE A 231 21.65 17.67 22.94
C PHE A 231 21.84 19.19 22.92
N SER A 232 22.02 19.76 24.09
CA SER A 232 22.41 21.16 24.30
C SER A 232 23.88 21.23 24.71
N ILE A 233 24.61 22.24 24.22
CA ILE A 233 26.00 22.48 24.59
C ILE A 233 26.26 23.97 24.57
N LYS A 234 27.05 24.50 25.56
CA LYS A 234 27.38 25.92 25.66
C LYS A 234 28.44 26.37 24.65
N ASP A 235 29.42 25.51 24.39
CA ASP A 235 30.49 25.74 23.44
C ASP A 235 30.57 24.60 22.43
N ALA A 236 30.01 24.83 21.25
CA ALA A 236 30.06 23.86 20.15
C ALA A 236 31.50 23.63 19.64
N GLY A 237 32.44 24.56 19.92
CA GLY A 237 33.85 24.39 19.58
C GLY A 237 34.50 23.19 20.26
N ALA A 238 34.01 22.77 21.43
CA ALA A 238 34.48 21.57 22.14
C ALA A 238 34.26 20.28 21.38
N LEU A 239 33.36 20.23 20.38
CA LEU A 239 33.10 19.09 19.52
C LEU A 239 33.94 19.10 18.23
N ILE A 240 34.69 20.18 17.96
CA ILE A 240 35.55 20.31 16.79
C ILE A 240 36.78 19.43 16.99
N GLY A 241 36.97 18.44 16.12
CA GLY A 241 38.08 17.47 16.19
C GLY A 241 37.62 16.02 16.23
N HIS A 242 36.36 15.77 16.48
CA HIS A 242 35.75 14.46 16.31
C HIS A 242 35.22 14.34 14.88
N SER A 243 35.48 13.21 14.21
CA SER A 243 35.12 12.96 12.79
C SER A 243 33.61 12.77 12.56
N ARG A 244 32.75 13.41 13.36
CA ARG A 244 31.29 13.29 13.32
C ARG A 244 30.64 14.58 12.83
N THR A 245 29.54 14.40 12.09
CA THR A 245 28.73 15.52 11.59
C THR A 245 27.64 15.84 12.59
N TYR A 246 27.55 17.09 12.96
CA TYR A 246 26.51 17.65 13.83
C TYR A 246 25.62 18.59 13.00
N ARG A 247 24.31 18.47 13.14
CA ARG A 247 23.33 19.40 12.57
C ARG A 247 22.58 20.12 13.68
N GLN A 248 21.93 21.24 13.39
CA GLN A 248 21.14 21.97 14.37
C GLN A 248 19.65 21.92 13.96
N GLU A 249 18.79 21.49 14.88
CA GLU A 249 17.34 21.38 14.71
C GLU A 249 16.66 21.96 15.95
N GLU A 250 15.72 22.88 15.76
CA GLU A 250 14.91 23.49 16.84
C GLU A 250 15.72 24.04 18.03
N GLY A 251 16.94 24.52 17.77
CA GLY A 251 17.80 25.07 18.81
C GLY A 251 18.67 24.02 19.55
N LEU A 252 18.55 22.76 19.23
CA LEU A 252 19.40 21.67 19.74
C LEU A 252 20.39 21.23 18.65
N PHE A 253 21.51 20.68 19.09
CA PHE A 253 22.43 19.94 18.23
C PHE A 253 21.95 18.50 18.10
N VAL A 254 22.16 17.90 16.92
CA VAL A 254 21.77 16.52 16.63
C VAL A 254 22.97 15.77 16.10
N CYS A 255 23.24 14.60 16.70
CA CYS A 255 24.22 13.63 16.26
C CYS A 255 23.52 12.31 15.91
N ASP A 256 23.83 11.73 14.76
CA ASP A 256 23.29 10.41 14.36
C ASP A 256 24.29 9.32 14.75
N ALA A 257 23.76 8.17 15.21
CA ALA A 257 24.51 6.95 15.48
C ALA A 257 23.83 5.75 14.80
N GLU A 258 24.63 4.90 14.16
CA GLU A 258 24.13 3.73 13.38
C GLU A 258 24.10 2.45 14.22
N SER A 259 24.53 2.50 15.47
CA SER A 259 24.54 1.37 16.40
C SER A 259 24.46 1.79 17.86
N MET A 260 24.12 0.86 18.77
CA MET A 260 24.18 1.10 20.21
C MET A 260 25.59 1.44 20.71
N ALA A 261 26.62 0.85 20.10
CA ALA A 261 28.00 1.17 20.42
C ALA A 261 28.32 2.64 20.11
N GLU A 262 27.95 3.09 18.93
CA GLU A 262 28.10 4.49 18.51
C GLU A 262 27.23 5.45 19.33
N LEU A 263 26.01 5.04 19.71
CA LEU A 263 25.15 5.82 20.60
C LEU A 263 25.85 6.08 21.93
N ASN A 264 26.43 5.04 22.55
CA ASN A 264 27.16 5.16 23.82
C ASN A 264 28.41 6.04 23.67
N GLU A 265 29.15 5.89 22.56
CA GLU A 265 30.29 6.74 22.25
C GLU A 265 29.89 8.20 22.10
N CYS A 266 28.84 8.49 21.29
CA CYS A 266 28.34 9.85 21.11
C CYS A 266 27.87 10.49 22.41
N THR A 267 27.11 9.77 23.22
CA THR A 267 26.63 10.30 24.51
C THR A 267 27.77 10.55 25.48
N GLY A 268 28.82 9.73 25.47
CA GLY A 268 30.06 9.95 26.22
C GLY A 268 30.77 11.23 25.79
N LEU A 269 31.04 11.39 24.50
CA LEU A 269 31.69 12.58 23.93
C LEU A 269 30.91 13.87 24.25
N ILE A 270 29.58 13.82 24.12
CA ILE A 270 28.72 14.97 24.46
C ILE A 270 28.89 15.35 25.96
N GLY A 271 28.88 14.34 26.81
CA GLY A 271 29.08 14.56 28.25
C GLY A 271 30.45 15.13 28.60
N GLU A 272 31.54 14.60 28.03
CA GLU A 272 32.91 15.10 28.20
C GLU A 272 33.08 16.54 27.70
N ALA A 273 32.38 16.91 26.62
CA ALA A 273 32.36 18.27 26.11
C ALA A 273 31.45 19.24 26.92
N GLY A 274 30.88 18.77 28.05
CA GLY A 274 30.00 19.56 28.91
C GLY A 274 28.61 19.79 28.31
N GLY A 275 28.22 18.99 27.33
CA GLY A 275 26.87 18.98 26.74
C GLY A 275 25.91 18.12 27.57
N LYS A 276 24.61 18.31 27.34
CA LYS A 276 23.55 17.56 27.99
C LYS A 276 22.64 16.96 26.93
N VAL A 277 22.48 15.62 26.95
CA VAL A 277 21.51 14.93 26.11
C VAL A 277 20.11 15.25 26.61
N GLU A 278 19.29 15.81 25.72
CA GLU A 278 17.90 16.20 26.02
C GLU A 278 16.90 15.12 25.55
N LYS A 279 17.20 14.47 24.40
CA LYS A 279 16.34 13.45 23.81
C LYS A 279 17.15 12.49 22.95
N ILE A 280 16.72 11.22 22.89
CA ILE A 280 17.23 10.22 21.95
C ILE A 280 16.02 9.63 21.23
N ASP A 281 15.99 9.79 19.90
CA ASP A 281 15.01 9.15 19.04
C ASP A 281 15.65 7.96 18.33
N SER A 282 15.00 6.81 18.43
CA SER A 282 15.37 5.65 17.63
C SER A 282 14.53 5.61 16.36
N ARG A 283 15.19 5.43 15.20
CA ARG A 283 14.53 5.44 13.89
C ARG A 283 14.91 4.19 13.10
N TYR A 284 13.89 3.45 12.68
CA TYR A 284 14.05 2.47 11.61
C TYR A 284 13.93 3.17 10.24
N PRO A 285 14.61 2.68 9.20
CA PRO A 285 14.46 3.22 7.87
C PRO A 285 13.01 3.11 7.39
N SER A 286 12.56 4.12 6.68
CA SER A 286 11.30 4.11 5.95
C SER A 286 11.34 3.08 4.81
N LEU A 287 10.17 2.68 4.30
CA LEU A 287 10.09 1.87 3.07
C LEU A 287 10.84 2.50 1.91
N GLU A 288 10.86 3.82 1.81
CA GLU A 288 11.58 4.56 0.77
C GLU A 288 13.09 4.36 0.88
N GLU A 289 13.64 4.52 2.08
CA GLU A 289 15.06 4.30 2.36
C GLU A 289 15.46 2.83 2.11
N MET A 290 14.59 1.87 2.48
CA MET A 290 14.79 0.45 2.18
C MET A 290 14.78 0.19 0.67
N LEU A 291 13.85 0.77 -0.09
CA LEU A 291 13.79 0.63 -1.55
C LEU A 291 15.03 1.20 -2.23
N VAL A 292 15.59 2.31 -1.74
CA VAL A 292 16.85 2.87 -2.26
C VAL A 292 18.01 1.89 -2.04
N LYS A 293 18.09 1.24 -0.87
CA LYS A 293 19.09 0.20 -0.59
C LYS A 293 18.93 -1.03 -1.49
N ILE A 294 17.71 -1.50 -1.69
CA ILE A 294 17.38 -2.63 -2.56
C ILE A 294 17.56 -2.25 -4.05
N GLY A 295 17.46 -0.95 -4.38
CA GLY A 295 17.61 -0.41 -5.73
C GLY A 295 19.04 -0.44 -6.27
N LYS A 296 20.01 -0.33 -5.37
CA LYS A 296 21.44 -0.45 -5.69
C LYS A 296 21.84 -1.91 -5.87
#